data_965c0246de6edb72581eb0774408b281
#
_entry.id   965c0246de6edb72581eb0774408b281
#
_cell.length_a   1.000
_cell.length_b   1.000
_cell.length_c   1.000
_cell.angle_alpha   90.00
_cell.angle_beta   90.00
_cell.angle_gamma   90.00
#
_symmetry.space_group_name_H-M   'P 1'
#
loop_
_entity.id
_entity.type
_entity.pdbx_description
1 polymer ?
#
loop_
_entity_poly.entity_id
_entity_poly.type
_entity_poly.pdbx_seq_one_letter_code
_entity_poly.pdbx_strand_id
1 'polypeptide(L)' 'MSAQTFLIDYKMHKAANLLVSTSLSVKEIANNVGYEDQLVFSKAFKKKFGMSPKNYKTHKEMMDKFIADL' A
#
# COMPACT_ATOMS: atom_id res chain seq x y z
N MET A 1 -7.67 19.12 9.32
CA MET A 1 -7.42 17.65 9.28
C MET A 1 -7.30 17.12 10.69
N SER A 2 -8.02 16.05 11.02
CA SER A 2 -7.92 15.48 12.37
C SER A 2 -6.61 14.68 12.51
N ALA A 3 -6.16 14.46 13.75
CA ALA A 3 -4.97 13.67 14.02
C ALA A 3 -5.10 12.24 13.49
N GLN A 4 -6.31 11.67 13.59
CA GLN A 4 -6.57 10.32 13.08
C GLN A 4 -6.40 10.25 11.55
N THR A 5 -6.89 11.24 10.83
CA THR A 5 -6.77 11.29 9.37
C THR A 5 -5.30 11.38 8.97
N PHE A 6 -4.52 12.18 9.68
CA PHE A 6 -3.09 12.31 9.43
C PHE A 6 -2.37 10.97 9.63
N LEU A 7 -2.69 10.25 10.72
CA LEU A 7 -2.07 8.95 11.01
C LEU A 7 -2.44 7.91 9.96
N ILE A 8 -3.68 7.89 9.50
CA ILE A 8 -4.11 6.96 8.47
C ILE A 8 -3.37 7.24 7.16
N ASP A 9 -3.27 8.50 6.78
CA ASP A 9 -2.54 8.88 5.57
C ASP A 9 -1.08 8.46 5.66
N TYR A 10 -0.42 8.70 6.79
CA TYR A 10 0.97 8.32 6.99
C TYR A 10 1.16 6.81 6.86
N LYS A 11 0.28 6.02 7.50
CA LYS A 11 0.35 4.56 7.44
C LYS A 11 0.15 4.05 6.02
N MET A 12 -0.78 4.63 5.28
CA MET A 12 -1.06 4.21 3.93
C MET A 12 0.09 4.54 2.98
N HIS A 13 0.70 5.71 3.11
CA HIS A 13 1.87 6.06 2.32
C HIS A 13 3.07 5.17 2.63
N LYS A 14 3.28 4.84 3.90
CA LYS A 14 4.33 3.91 4.29
C LYS A 14 4.08 2.53 3.70
N ALA A 15 2.83 2.06 3.74
CA ALA A 15 2.47 0.77 3.17
C ALA A 15 2.70 0.74 1.67
N ALA A 16 2.31 1.80 0.96
CA ALA A 16 2.53 1.90 -0.48
C ALA A 16 4.01 1.82 -0.82
N ASN A 17 4.86 2.51 -0.05
CA ASN A 17 6.30 2.47 -0.23
C ASN A 17 6.84 1.06 -0.01
N LEU A 18 6.41 0.38 1.05
CA LEU A 18 6.84 -0.99 1.33
C LEU A 18 6.42 -1.97 0.24
N LEU A 19 5.24 -1.77 -0.35
CA LEU A 19 4.76 -2.62 -1.43
C LEU A 19 5.69 -2.61 -2.65
N VAL A 20 6.24 -1.45 -2.98
CA VAL A 20 7.06 -1.30 -4.18
C VAL A 20 8.56 -1.43 -3.92
N SER A 21 9.01 -1.23 -2.67
CA SER A 21 10.43 -1.24 -2.34
C SER A 21 10.89 -2.53 -1.67
N THR A 22 9.96 -3.43 -1.30
CA THR A 22 10.30 -4.69 -0.64
C THR A 22 9.50 -5.84 -1.25
N SER A 23 9.86 -7.07 -0.88
CA SER A 23 9.12 -8.27 -1.26
C SER A 23 8.19 -8.76 -0.14
N LEU A 24 7.91 -7.92 0.85
CA LEU A 24 7.01 -8.27 1.93
C LEU A 24 5.60 -8.58 1.42
N SER A 25 4.93 -9.54 2.05
CA SER A 25 3.55 -9.84 1.73
C SER A 25 2.61 -8.73 2.22
N VAL A 26 1.39 -8.70 1.69
CA VAL A 26 0.37 -7.73 2.13
C VAL A 26 0.12 -7.88 3.63
N LYS A 27 0.09 -9.12 4.13
CA LYS A 27 -0.11 -9.38 5.56
C LYS A 27 1.03 -8.79 6.39
N GLU A 28 2.27 -8.99 5.95
CA GLU A 28 3.43 -8.45 6.65
C GLU A 28 3.43 -6.93 6.65
N ILE A 29 3.07 -6.32 5.53
CA ILE A 29 2.97 -4.86 5.42
C ILE A 29 1.87 -4.32 6.34
N ALA A 30 0.70 -4.98 6.35
CA ALA A 30 -0.39 -4.58 7.24
C ALA A 30 0.07 -4.58 8.70
N ASN A 31 0.75 -5.65 9.13
CA ASN A 31 1.28 -5.72 10.49
C ASN A 31 2.31 -4.63 10.75
N ASN A 32 3.16 -4.34 9.78
CA ASN A 32 4.20 -3.33 9.91
C ASN A 32 3.65 -1.94 10.17
N VAL A 33 2.50 -1.62 9.56
CA VAL A 33 1.88 -0.31 9.74
C VAL A 33 0.80 -0.33 10.83
N GLY A 34 0.71 -1.40 11.61
CA GLY A 34 -0.13 -1.44 12.79
C GLY A 34 -1.54 -2.00 12.59
N TYR A 35 -1.79 -2.68 11.49
CA TYR A 35 -3.08 -3.36 11.27
C TYR A 35 -2.96 -4.83 11.59
N GLU A 36 -3.79 -5.32 12.51
CA GLU A 36 -3.84 -6.74 12.84
C GLU A 36 -4.60 -7.55 11.79
N ASP A 37 -5.59 -6.92 11.15
CA ASP A 37 -6.47 -7.57 10.18
C ASP A 37 -6.11 -7.07 8.77
N GLN A 38 -5.63 -8.00 7.95
CA GLN A 38 -5.25 -7.71 6.57
C GLN A 38 -6.43 -7.19 5.75
N LEU A 39 -7.63 -7.67 6.00
CA LEU A 39 -8.82 -7.25 5.26
C LEU A 39 -9.15 -5.79 5.56
N VAL A 40 -9.08 -5.40 6.84
CA VAL A 40 -9.30 -4.00 7.24
C VAL A 40 -8.25 -3.10 6.59
N PHE A 41 -7.00 -3.53 6.62
CA PHE A 41 -5.92 -2.80 5.96
C PHE A 41 -6.18 -2.62 4.47
N SER A 42 -6.57 -3.70 3.78
CA SER A 42 -6.81 -3.67 2.34
C SER A 42 -7.95 -2.72 1.97
N LYS A 43 -8.99 -2.67 2.79
CA LYS A 43 -10.11 -1.75 2.57
C LYS A 43 -9.67 -0.30 2.75
N ALA A 44 -8.89 -0.01 3.79
CA ALA A 44 -8.35 1.33 4.02
C ALA A 44 -7.42 1.76 2.88
N PHE A 45 -6.58 0.85 2.42
CA PHE A 45 -5.66 1.11 1.31
C PHE A 45 -6.42 1.42 0.03
N LYS A 46 -7.43 0.60 -0.29
CA LYS A 46 -8.23 0.81 -1.49
C LYS A 46 -8.97 2.15 -1.44
N LYS A 47 -9.47 2.52 -0.27
CA LYS A 47 -10.15 3.80 -0.10
C LYS A 47 -9.19 4.97 -0.37
N LYS A 48 -7.94 4.85 0.05
CA LYS A 48 -6.93 5.91 -0.12
C LYS A 48 -6.40 5.98 -1.55
N PHE A 49 -6.07 4.85 -2.15
CA PHE A 49 -5.37 4.79 -3.43
C PHE A 49 -6.24 4.34 -4.60
N GLY A 50 -7.49 3.93 -4.36
CA GLY A 50 -8.42 3.53 -5.42
C GLY A 50 -8.21 2.11 -5.92
N MET A 51 -7.26 1.35 -5.37
CA MET A 51 -7.01 -0.03 -5.75
C MET A 51 -6.45 -0.81 -4.57
N SER A 52 -6.60 -2.15 -4.61
CA SER A 52 -6.10 -3.00 -3.54
C SER A 52 -4.58 -2.97 -3.48
N PRO A 53 -3.97 -3.34 -2.32
CA PRO A 53 -2.51 -3.40 -2.22
C PRO A 53 -1.87 -4.29 -3.28
N LYS A 54 -2.46 -5.45 -3.54
CA LYS A 54 -1.95 -6.38 -4.55
C LYS A 54 -1.98 -5.75 -5.94
N ASN A 55 -3.09 -5.13 -6.30
CA ASN A 55 -3.21 -4.49 -7.60
C ASN A 55 -2.28 -3.29 -7.73
N TYR A 56 -2.10 -2.54 -6.65
CA TYR A 56 -1.17 -1.41 -6.62
C TYR A 56 0.25 -1.86 -6.94
N LYS A 57 0.69 -2.94 -6.30
CA LYS A 57 2.03 -3.49 -6.53
C LYS A 57 2.20 -3.94 -7.97
N THR A 58 1.23 -4.70 -8.50
CA THR A 58 1.27 -5.20 -9.86
C THR A 58 1.28 -4.05 -10.86
N HIS A 59 0.41 -3.05 -10.65
CA HIS A 59 0.35 -1.88 -11.52
C HIS A 59 1.67 -1.13 -11.55
N LYS A 60 2.30 -0.94 -10.38
CA LYS A 60 3.57 -0.24 -10.28
C LYS A 60 4.69 -1.01 -10.99
N GLU A 61 4.74 -2.33 -10.82
CA GLU A 61 5.72 -3.17 -11.50
C GLU A 61 5.55 -3.10 -13.02
N MET A 62 4.32 -3.13 -13.51
CA MET A 62 4.04 -3.02 -14.94
C MET A 62 4.45 -1.66 -15.49
N MET A 63 4.18 -0.58 -14.75
CA MET A 63 4.57 0.76 -15.15
C MET A 63 6.08 0.91 -15.23
N ASP A 64 6.81 0.39 -14.22
CA ASP A 64 8.27 0.43 -14.21
C ASP A 64 8.85 -0.35 -15.39
N LYS A 65 8.27 -1.50 -15.71
CA LYS A 65 8.70 -2.29 -16.85
C LYS A 65 8.46 -1.56 -18.16
N PHE A 66 7.31 -0.92 -18.30
CA PHE A 66 6.97 -0.15 -19.49
C PHE A 66 7.95 1.00 -19.71
N ILE A 67 8.29 1.71 -18.64
CA ILE A 67 9.25 2.82 -18.71
C ILE A 67 10.64 2.30 -19.07
N ALA A 68 11.04 1.15 -18.53
CA ALA A 68 12.34 0.55 -18.81
C ALA A 68 12.48 0.15 -20.29
N ASP A 69 11.38 -0.17 -20.95
CA ASP A 69 11.37 -0.58 -22.35
C ASP A 69 11.40 0.62 -23.31
N LEU A 70 11.24 1.81 -22.78
CA LEU A 70 11.32 3.03 -23.59
C LEU A 70 12.77 3.41 -23.86
#